data_6f746d8a5aaeda33155d98846136410e
#
_entry.id   6f746d8a5aaeda33155d98846136410e
#
_cell.length_a   1.000
_cell.length_b   1.000
_cell.length_c   1.000
_cell.angle_alpha   90.00
_cell.angle_beta   90.00
_cell.angle_gamma   90.00
#
_symmetry.space_group_name_H-M   'P 1'
#
loop_
_entity.id
_entity.type
_entity.pdbx_description
1 polymer ?
#
loop_
_entity_poly.entity_id
_entity_poly.type
_entity_poly.pdbx_seq_one_letter_code
_entity_poly.pdbx_strand_id
1 'polypeptide(L)'
;MSLSDPEELIKDIISSGILGRSEFYPKLLNYLLHHYKSQTQPKELDIAIDVFARGKDFDSTQDSFVRVYVHNLRQKIDQYYDSQEIAALGSYRITIPKGGYGFVIKKLAPPSVSLSTRLTREQWFGCSLFLFVALCVVSYFLFKPEQNISLIETNLELPNTYTTKVVVGDYYLFGEMDPRGNVTRLIRDFEINSASDLDDLFMYNSELVEQYYDVGLTYLPVSIAPAIFNTLAALKVDMDRLEVMPASLLQASDLLSNNIIYIGLFSGLSILEDIVFEVSTLELGTTYDELIDPNNGNLYMSQAASAMASQGNYIDYGYIATFKGPSSNQFLIISGTRDEGLFQAAKQLQDPNIQVIISDTMNDSVIGTELLFQINGFANTSLGSELVMQSELDASNLLN
;
A
#
# COMPACT_ATOMS: atom_id res chain seq x y z
N MET A 1 8.86 6.81 43.68
CA MET A 1 9.09 8.20 43.26
C MET A 1 7.78 8.73 42.73
N SER A 2 7.25 9.79 43.33
CA SER A 2 5.93 10.34 42.94
C SER A 2 6.15 11.28 41.74
N LEU A 3 5.85 10.84 40.56
CA LEU A 3 5.86 11.62 39.31
C LEU A 3 4.69 12.62 39.34
N SER A 4 4.79 13.66 40.16
CA SER A 4 3.78 14.72 40.27
C SER A 4 4.22 16.03 39.60
N ASP A 5 5.46 16.11 39.12
CA ASP A 5 6.00 17.30 38.48
C ASP A 5 5.84 17.22 36.98
N PRO A 6 5.18 18.20 36.31
CA PRO A 6 5.05 18.27 34.85
C PRO A 6 6.39 18.19 34.12
N GLU A 7 7.47 18.66 34.70
CA GLU A 7 8.81 18.60 34.10
C GLU A 7 9.32 17.16 33.99
N GLU A 8 9.16 16.37 35.06
CA GLU A 8 9.56 14.95 35.01
C GLU A 8 8.77 14.17 33.99
N LEU A 9 7.45 14.38 33.92
CA LEU A 9 6.60 13.71 32.90
C LEU A 9 7.03 14.04 31.48
N ILE A 10 7.35 15.29 31.19
CA ILE A 10 7.83 15.71 29.87
C ILE A 10 9.21 15.13 29.58
N LYS A 11 10.09 15.12 30.55
CA LYS A 11 11.42 14.53 30.39
C LYS A 11 11.35 13.04 30.11
N ASP A 12 10.43 12.31 30.72
CA ASP A 12 10.20 10.91 30.47
C ASP A 12 9.66 10.67 29.05
N ILE A 13 8.69 11.47 28.59
CA ILE A 13 8.17 11.39 27.22
C ILE A 13 9.30 11.65 26.21
N ILE A 14 10.16 12.63 26.44
CA ILE A 14 11.29 12.94 25.54
C ILE A 14 12.31 11.79 25.54
N SER A 15 12.63 11.25 26.71
CA SER A 15 13.63 10.18 26.84
C SER A 15 13.17 8.82 26.34
N SER A 16 11.86 8.58 26.23
CA SER A 16 11.28 7.33 25.73
C SER A 16 11.56 7.06 24.24
N GLY A 17 11.99 8.08 23.48
CA GLY A 17 12.22 7.98 22.05
C GLY A 17 10.95 7.99 21.18
N ILE A 18 9.75 8.01 21.77
CA ILE A 18 8.46 7.99 21.07
C ILE A 18 8.28 9.18 20.12
N LEU A 19 8.95 10.29 20.40
CA LEU A 19 8.89 11.49 19.58
C LEU A 19 9.62 11.35 18.23
N GLY A 20 10.47 10.32 18.08
CA GLY A 20 11.26 10.09 16.88
C GLY A 20 12.47 11.03 16.79
N ARG A 21 13.02 11.19 15.58
CA ARG A 21 14.27 11.96 15.35
C ARG A 21 14.07 13.47 15.16
N SER A 22 12.83 13.94 15.17
CA SER A 22 12.53 15.37 14.95
C SER A 22 12.90 16.20 16.16
N GLU A 23 13.71 17.23 15.99
CA GLU A 23 14.06 18.19 17.05
C GLU A 23 12.89 19.11 17.43
N PHE A 24 11.88 19.21 16.60
CA PHE A 24 10.76 20.12 16.83
C PHE A 24 9.78 19.63 17.90
N TYR A 25 9.56 18.33 18.04
CA TYR A 25 8.65 17.80 19.06
C TYR A 25 9.15 18.07 20.49
N PRO A 26 10.42 17.84 20.86
CA PRO A 26 10.96 18.23 22.15
C PRO A 26 10.89 19.74 22.38
N LYS A 27 11.20 20.57 21.36
CA LYS A 27 11.09 22.02 21.45
C LYS A 27 9.66 22.46 21.72
N LEU A 28 8.69 21.90 20.98
CA LEU A 28 7.27 22.18 21.17
C LEU A 28 6.78 21.78 22.56
N LEU A 29 7.13 20.58 23.04
CA LEU A 29 6.77 20.15 24.39
C LEU A 29 7.30 21.09 25.49
N ASN A 30 8.57 21.49 25.40
CA ASN A 30 9.16 22.43 26.36
C ASN A 30 8.52 23.82 26.27
N TYR A 31 8.19 24.28 25.06
CA TYR A 31 7.49 25.54 24.87
C TYR A 31 6.09 25.51 25.52
N LEU A 32 5.34 24.44 25.32
CA LEU A 32 4.01 24.27 25.93
C LEU A 32 4.10 24.14 27.45
N LEU A 33 5.15 23.50 27.97
CA LEU A 33 5.42 23.44 29.42
C LEU A 33 5.69 24.83 30.01
N HIS A 34 6.47 25.66 29.34
CA HIS A 34 6.72 27.03 29.76
C HIS A 34 5.42 27.83 29.88
N HIS A 35 4.54 27.74 28.87
CA HIS A 35 3.23 28.40 28.89
C HIS A 35 2.29 27.84 29.95
N TYR A 36 2.33 26.52 30.20
CA TYR A 36 1.58 25.91 31.27
C TYR A 36 2.00 26.48 32.67
N LYS A 37 3.31 26.61 32.90
CA LYS A 37 3.83 27.20 34.15
C LYS A 37 3.50 28.67 34.31
N SER A 38 3.54 29.41 33.21
CA SER A 38 3.23 30.85 33.17
C SER A 38 1.72 31.13 33.16
N GLN A 39 0.87 30.08 33.15
CA GLN A 39 -0.58 30.16 33.05
C GLN A 39 -1.06 30.95 31.82
N THR A 40 -0.29 30.91 30.75
CA THR A 40 -0.61 31.55 29.48
C THR A 40 -1.03 30.50 28.43
N GLN A 41 -1.91 30.88 27.50
CA GLN A 41 -2.24 30.00 26.39
C GLN A 41 -1.51 30.43 25.14
N PRO A 42 -0.65 29.56 24.56
CA PRO A 42 0.05 29.87 23.32
C PRO A 42 -0.93 29.91 22.14
N LYS A 43 -0.71 30.86 21.23
CA LYS A 43 -1.45 30.97 19.99
C LYS A 43 -0.67 30.28 18.86
N GLU A 44 -1.40 29.92 17.81
CA GLU A 44 -0.81 29.24 16.65
C GLU A 44 0.34 30.03 16.03
N LEU A 45 0.18 31.34 15.90
CA LEU A 45 1.20 32.24 15.38
C LEU A 45 2.46 32.27 16.25
N ASP A 46 2.31 32.33 17.59
CA ASP A 46 3.42 32.35 18.51
C ASP A 46 4.24 31.05 18.42
N ILE A 47 3.54 29.90 18.32
CA ILE A 47 4.18 28.60 18.11
C ILE A 47 4.95 28.55 16.76
N ALA A 48 4.36 29.12 15.70
CA ALA A 48 5.00 29.16 14.38
C ALA A 48 6.33 29.95 14.43
N ILE A 49 6.35 31.06 15.14
CA ILE A 49 7.53 31.94 15.25
C ILE A 49 8.55 31.34 16.23
N ASP A 50 8.12 31.02 17.46
CA ASP A 50 9.04 30.71 18.57
C ASP A 50 9.60 29.29 18.50
N VAL A 51 8.79 28.32 18.02
CA VAL A 51 9.20 26.91 17.94
C VAL A 51 9.76 26.57 16.56
N PHE A 52 9.09 27.02 15.51
CA PHE A 52 9.42 26.63 14.12
C PHE A 52 10.20 27.68 13.34
N ALA A 53 10.54 28.83 13.96
CA ALA A 53 11.27 29.92 13.35
C ALA A 53 10.66 30.42 12.02
N ARG A 54 9.32 30.38 11.92
CA ARG A 54 8.60 30.92 10.75
C ARG A 54 8.64 32.45 10.78
N GLY A 55 8.62 33.06 9.59
CA GLY A 55 8.58 34.51 9.49
C GLY A 55 7.30 35.13 10.07
N LYS A 56 7.32 36.43 10.34
CA LYS A 56 6.13 37.18 10.82
C LYS A 56 4.98 37.21 9.81
N ASP A 57 5.24 36.83 8.56
CA ASP A 57 4.26 36.72 7.49
C ASP A 57 3.53 35.37 7.46
N PHE A 58 3.71 34.53 8.50
CA PHE A 58 3.00 33.27 8.64
C PHE A 58 1.49 33.49 8.80
N ASP A 59 0.72 33.01 7.82
CA ASP A 59 -0.74 33.07 7.86
C ASP A 59 -1.33 31.71 8.30
N SER A 60 -1.76 31.66 9.55
CA SER A 60 -2.38 30.46 10.16
C SER A 60 -3.70 30.05 9.50
N THR A 61 -4.30 30.89 8.66
CA THR A 61 -5.54 30.54 7.96
C THR A 61 -5.26 29.72 6.70
N GLN A 62 -4.15 29.94 6.06
CA GLN A 62 -3.71 29.25 4.83
C GLN A 62 -2.74 28.10 5.11
N ASP A 63 -1.87 28.22 6.11
CA ASP A 63 -0.87 27.21 6.45
C ASP A 63 -1.28 26.41 7.70
N SER A 64 -1.58 25.14 7.51
CA SER A 64 -1.96 24.20 8.58
C SER A 64 -0.77 23.57 9.31
N PHE A 65 0.45 23.99 9.04
CA PHE A 65 1.70 23.39 9.51
C PHE A 65 1.72 23.16 11.03
N VAL A 66 1.44 24.20 11.83
CA VAL A 66 1.41 24.10 13.31
C VAL A 66 0.35 23.11 13.77
N ARG A 67 -0.84 23.15 13.15
CA ARG A 67 -1.95 22.23 13.47
C ARG A 67 -1.57 20.77 13.25
N VAL A 68 -0.89 20.46 12.16
CA VAL A 68 -0.40 19.12 11.84
C VAL A 68 0.64 18.67 12.87
N TYR A 69 1.62 19.50 13.20
CA TYR A 69 2.62 19.15 14.20
C TYR A 69 2.01 18.92 15.59
N VAL A 70 1.07 19.75 16.03
CA VAL A 70 0.37 19.57 17.30
C VAL A 70 -0.55 18.34 17.28
N HIS A 71 -1.19 18.03 16.14
CA HIS A 71 -1.97 16.81 15.98
C HIS A 71 -1.10 15.56 16.13
N ASN A 72 0.02 15.50 15.42
CA ASN A 72 0.96 14.39 15.50
C ASN A 72 1.57 14.27 16.91
N LEU A 73 1.85 15.39 17.58
CA LEU A 73 2.33 15.37 18.96
C LEU A 73 1.28 14.77 19.92
N ARG A 74 -0.01 15.06 19.75
CA ARG A 74 -1.08 14.42 20.53
C ARG A 74 -1.07 12.91 20.34
N GLN A 75 -0.98 12.42 19.11
CA GLN A 75 -0.91 10.99 18.83
C GLN A 75 0.30 10.33 19.48
N LYS A 76 1.47 10.97 19.43
CA LYS A 76 2.69 10.46 20.08
C LYS A 76 2.59 10.41 21.61
N ILE A 77 1.95 11.40 22.22
CA ILE A 77 1.68 11.40 23.66
C ILE A 77 0.69 10.27 24.01
N ASP A 78 -0.36 10.08 23.23
CA ASP A 78 -1.32 8.99 23.45
C ASP A 78 -0.63 7.62 23.30
N GLN A 79 0.17 7.40 22.25
CA GLN A 79 0.99 6.20 22.06
C GLN A 79 1.96 5.95 23.22
N TYR A 80 2.57 6.99 23.78
CA TYR A 80 3.44 6.85 24.96
C TYR A 80 2.69 6.24 26.13
N TYR A 81 1.49 6.74 26.45
CA TYR A 81 0.69 6.23 27.57
C TYR A 81 0.07 4.86 27.28
N ASP A 82 -0.24 4.55 26.03
CA ASP A 82 -0.79 3.25 25.64
C ASP A 82 0.28 2.14 25.63
N SER A 83 1.56 2.50 25.45
CA SER A 83 2.70 1.56 25.46
C SER A 83 3.23 1.22 26.86
N GLN A 84 2.81 1.94 27.89
CA GLN A 84 3.25 1.74 29.28
C GLN A 84 2.28 0.83 30.04
N GLU A 85 2.81 -0.09 30.84
CA GLU A 85 1.95 -0.83 31.78
C GLU A 85 1.33 0.15 32.79
N ILE A 86 0.06 -0.04 33.10
CA ILE A 86 -0.73 0.84 34.01
C ILE A 86 -0.05 1.05 35.38
N ALA A 87 0.76 0.09 35.80
CA ALA A 87 1.53 0.16 37.08
C ALA A 87 2.78 1.08 37.00
N ALA A 88 3.31 1.31 35.79
CA ALA A 88 4.46 2.19 35.56
C ALA A 88 4.03 3.65 35.30
N LEU A 89 2.79 3.87 34.89
CA LEU A 89 2.18 5.17 34.73
C LEU A 89 1.99 5.81 36.12
N GLY A 90 2.72 6.88 36.42
CA GLY A 90 2.45 7.70 37.56
C GLY A 90 0.99 8.15 37.61
N SER A 91 0.55 8.68 38.75
CA SER A 91 -0.84 9.07 38.98
C SER A 91 -1.37 10.19 38.07
N TYR A 92 -0.61 10.65 37.07
CA TYR A 92 -0.92 11.80 36.21
C TYR A 92 -0.65 11.54 34.75
N ARG A 93 -1.53 12.06 33.89
CA ARG A 93 -1.41 12.01 32.42
C ARG A 93 -1.45 13.43 31.83
N ILE A 94 -0.52 13.74 30.94
CA ILE A 94 -0.50 14.97 30.15
C ILE A 94 -1.35 14.75 28.89
N THR A 95 -2.19 15.72 28.59
CA THR A 95 -2.98 15.75 27.34
C THR A 95 -2.99 17.15 26.75
N ILE A 96 -3.04 17.27 25.44
CA ILE A 96 -3.27 18.52 24.70
C ILE A 96 -4.70 18.48 24.16
N PRO A 97 -5.65 19.28 24.70
CA PRO A 97 -7.05 19.23 24.26
C PRO A 97 -7.23 19.56 22.79
N LYS A 98 -8.24 18.97 22.15
CA LYS A 98 -8.63 19.34 20.78
C LYS A 98 -9.11 20.80 20.80
N GLY A 99 -8.69 21.58 19.80
CA GLY A 99 -9.04 23.00 19.67
C GLY A 99 -8.20 23.97 20.48
N GLY A 100 -7.15 23.50 21.21
CA GLY A 100 -6.22 24.32 21.96
C GLY A 100 -4.78 23.85 21.86
N TYR A 101 -3.83 24.69 22.30
CA TYR A 101 -2.40 24.42 22.28
C TYR A 101 -1.78 24.32 23.69
N GLY A 102 -2.60 24.38 24.75
CA GLY A 102 -2.14 24.25 26.15
C GLY A 102 -2.14 22.82 26.66
N PHE A 103 -1.37 22.54 27.71
CA PHE A 103 -1.42 21.27 28.44
C PHE A 103 -2.57 21.22 29.44
N VAL A 104 -3.12 20.01 29.59
CA VAL A 104 -3.98 19.65 30.71
C VAL A 104 -3.40 18.40 31.38
N ILE A 105 -3.15 18.49 32.67
CA ILE A 105 -2.69 17.36 33.47
C ILE A 105 -3.90 16.79 34.22
N LYS A 106 -4.21 15.54 33.94
CA LYS A 106 -5.30 14.80 34.59
C LYS A 106 -4.73 13.78 35.55
N LYS A 107 -5.26 13.77 36.79
CA LYS A 107 -4.97 12.70 37.74
C LYS A 107 -5.76 11.45 37.29
N LEU A 108 -5.05 10.35 37.10
CA LEU A 108 -5.67 9.05 36.89
C LEU A 108 -6.24 8.56 38.21
N ALA A 109 -7.56 8.43 38.30
CA ALA A 109 -8.15 7.78 39.47
C ALA A 109 -7.74 6.30 39.46
N PRO A 110 -7.33 5.73 40.63
CA PRO A 110 -7.11 4.30 40.68
C PRO A 110 -8.37 3.56 40.31
N PRO A 111 -8.32 2.45 39.59
CA PRO A 111 -9.48 1.64 39.29
C PRO A 111 -10.13 1.22 40.61
N SER A 112 -11.27 1.76 40.92
CA SER A 112 -12.05 1.33 42.10
C SER A 112 -12.66 -0.04 41.76
N VAL A 113 -11.98 -1.10 42.13
CA VAL A 113 -12.57 -2.44 42.15
C VAL A 113 -13.46 -2.52 43.37
N SER A 114 -14.70 -2.12 43.23
CA SER A 114 -15.73 -2.43 44.22
C SER A 114 -16.35 -3.80 43.86
N LEU A 115 -15.80 -4.83 44.42
CA LEU A 115 -16.38 -6.16 44.47
C LEU A 115 -17.30 -6.24 45.69
N SER A 116 -18.56 -5.81 45.53
CA SER A 116 -19.69 -6.37 46.29
C SER A 116 -21.03 -5.85 45.78
N THR A 117 -21.56 -6.46 44.75
CA THR A 117 -23.00 -6.45 44.52
C THR A 117 -23.50 -7.89 44.60
N ARG A 118 -24.25 -8.21 45.67
CA ARG A 118 -25.02 -9.46 45.69
C ARG A 118 -26.04 -9.38 44.56
N LEU A 119 -25.80 -10.17 43.50
CA LEU A 119 -26.69 -10.28 42.37
C LEU A 119 -28.06 -10.76 42.82
N THR A 120 -29.12 -10.08 42.44
CA THR A 120 -30.49 -10.52 42.67
C THR A 120 -30.79 -11.78 41.82
N ARG A 121 -31.78 -12.56 42.23
CA ARG A 121 -32.14 -13.80 41.53
C ARG A 121 -32.39 -13.61 40.03
N GLU A 122 -32.92 -12.47 39.63
CA GLU A 122 -33.17 -12.09 38.23
C GLU A 122 -31.88 -11.77 37.47
N GLN A 123 -30.91 -11.18 38.16
CA GLN A 123 -29.57 -10.91 37.57
C GLN A 123 -28.78 -12.21 37.39
N TRP A 124 -28.96 -13.21 38.26
CA TRP A 124 -28.40 -14.55 38.07
C TRP A 124 -28.95 -15.24 36.82
N PHE A 125 -30.26 -15.11 36.53
CA PHE A 125 -30.86 -15.62 35.30
C PHE A 125 -30.33 -14.92 34.07
N GLY A 126 -30.19 -13.60 34.12
CA GLY A 126 -29.60 -12.77 33.02
C GLY A 126 -28.15 -13.17 32.77
N CYS A 127 -27.31 -13.31 33.80
CA CYS A 127 -25.90 -13.71 33.65
C CYS A 127 -25.79 -15.16 33.14
N SER A 128 -26.65 -16.08 33.57
CA SER A 128 -26.61 -17.46 33.09
C SER A 128 -27.06 -17.59 31.64
N LEU A 129 -28.05 -16.80 31.21
CA LEU A 129 -28.48 -16.72 29.82
C LEU A 129 -27.39 -16.11 28.93
N PHE A 130 -26.76 -15.04 29.41
CA PHE A 130 -25.62 -14.42 28.68
C PHE A 130 -24.44 -15.38 28.55
N LEU A 131 -24.09 -16.12 29.63
CA LEU A 131 -23.04 -17.13 29.63
C LEU A 131 -23.38 -18.28 28.70
N PHE A 132 -24.65 -18.70 28.67
CA PHE A 132 -25.12 -19.75 27.75
C PHE A 132 -25.06 -19.29 26.29
N VAL A 133 -25.50 -18.06 25.98
CA VAL A 133 -25.40 -17.48 24.63
C VAL A 133 -23.93 -17.31 24.24
N ALA A 134 -23.08 -16.82 25.13
CA ALA A 134 -21.63 -16.70 24.89
C ALA A 134 -21.00 -18.07 24.65
N LEU A 135 -21.40 -19.11 25.42
CA LEU A 135 -20.94 -20.48 25.23
C LEU A 135 -21.41 -21.06 23.89
N CYS A 136 -22.65 -20.79 23.50
CA CYS A 136 -23.18 -21.18 22.19
C CYS A 136 -22.44 -20.49 21.04
N VAL A 137 -22.11 -19.20 21.18
CA VAL A 137 -21.32 -18.44 20.20
C VAL A 137 -19.89 -18.99 20.13
N VAL A 138 -19.24 -19.21 21.25
CA VAL A 138 -17.90 -19.82 21.31
C VAL A 138 -17.94 -21.25 20.77
N SER A 139 -18.96 -22.04 21.14
CA SER A 139 -19.16 -23.37 20.58
C SER A 139 -19.40 -23.34 19.08
N TYR A 140 -20.21 -22.39 18.58
CA TYR A 140 -20.40 -22.17 17.14
C TYR A 140 -19.07 -21.84 16.43
N PHE A 141 -18.19 -21.03 17.02
CA PHE A 141 -16.88 -20.72 16.44
C PHE A 141 -15.89 -21.89 16.59
N LEU A 142 -15.93 -22.66 17.68
CA LEU A 142 -15.06 -23.82 17.90
C LEU A 142 -15.54 -25.05 17.14
N PHE A 143 -16.86 -25.24 16.96
CA PHE A 143 -17.48 -26.31 16.20
C PHE A 143 -18.07 -25.85 14.88
N LYS A 144 -17.80 -24.60 14.47
CA LYS A 144 -17.94 -24.27 13.05
C LYS A 144 -17.19 -25.40 12.37
N PRO A 145 -17.86 -26.31 11.62
CA PRO A 145 -17.07 -27.22 10.81
C PRO A 145 -16.15 -26.26 10.05
N GLU A 146 -14.84 -26.36 10.27
CA GLU A 146 -13.97 -26.00 9.17
C GLU A 146 -14.70 -26.69 8.03
N GLN A 147 -15.28 -25.90 7.14
CA GLN A 147 -15.47 -26.43 5.82
C GLN A 147 -14.06 -26.94 5.55
N ASN A 148 -13.89 -28.26 5.68
CA ASN A 148 -12.90 -28.94 4.91
C ASN A 148 -13.31 -28.62 3.47
N ILE A 149 -13.00 -27.42 3.06
CA ILE A 149 -12.50 -27.21 1.72
C ILE A 149 -11.43 -28.28 1.73
N SER A 150 -11.76 -29.43 1.16
CA SER A 150 -10.73 -30.35 0.70
C SER A 150 -9.72 -29.36 0.14
N LEU A 151 -8.54 -29.32 0.77
CA LEU A 151 -7.41 -28.66 0.16
C LEU A 151 -7.29 -29.39 -1.17
N ILE A 152 -8.05 -28.92 -2.15
CA ILE A 152 -7.65 -29.02 -3.52
C ILE A 152 -6.35 -28.26 -3.40
N GLU A 153 -5.24 -29.00 -3.35
CA GLU A 153 -3.93 -28.44 -3.62
C GLU A 153 -3.97 -27.96 -5.08
N THR A 154 -4.79 -26.96 -5.33
CA THR A 154 -4.85 -26.23 -6.59
C THR A 154 -3.70 -25.23 -6.55
N ASN A 155 -2.50 -25.75 -6.50
CA ASN A 155 -1.34 -24.97 -6.83
C ASN A 155 -1.36 -24.84 -8.35
N LEU A 156 -1.40 -23.60 -8.83
CA LEU A 156 -1.30 -23.31 -10.25
C LEU A 156 0.03 -23.88 -10.78
N GLU A 157 -0.01 -24.82 -11.71
CA GLU A 157 1.17 -25.40 -12.33
C GLU A 157 1.38 -24.81 -13.70
N LEU A 158 2.56 -24.24 -13.93
CA LEU A 158 2.96 -23.81 -15.27
C LEU A 158 3.51 -25.00 -16.06
N PRO A 159 3.34 -25.03 -17.40
CA PRO A 159 3.92 -26.09 -18.23
C PRO A 159 5.42 -26.22 -18.05
N ASN A 160 5.88 -27.41 -17.68
CA ASN A 160 7.30 -27.69 -17.46
C ASN A 160 8.15 -27.76 -18.74
N THR A 161 7.55 -27.52 -19.89
CA THR A 161 8.22 -27.54 -21.21
C THR A 161 9.21 -26.39 -21.35
N TYR A 162 8.90 -25.25 -20.74
CA TYR A 162 9.68 -24.02 -20.80
C TYR A 162 10.28 -23.69 -19.41
N THR A 163 11.39 -22.94 -19.41
CA THR A 163 11.82 -22.22 -18.21
C THR A 163 10.86 -21.09 -17.92
N THR A 164 10.75 -20.66 -16.66
CA THR A 164 9.83 -19.61 -16.27
C THR A 164 10.60 -18.35 -15.90
N LYS A 165 10.26 -17.25 -16.56
CA LYS A 165 10.77 -15.92 -16.21
C LYS A 165 9.71 -15.15 -15.41
N VAL A 166 10.10 -14.73 -14.22
CA VAL A 166 9.34 -13.75 -13.42
C VAL A 166 9.84 -12.37 -13.81
N VAL A 167 9.04 -11.69 -14.59
CA VAL A 167 9.32 -10.35 -15.11
C VAL A 167 8.71 -9.34 -14.15
N VAL A 168 9.56 -8.53 -13.55
CA VAL A 168 9.14 -7.55 -12.54
C VAL A 168 9.05 -6.18 -13.20
N GLY A 169 7.88 -5.57 -13.12
CA GLY A 169 7.64 -4.23 -13.67
C GLY A 169 8.47 -3.18 -12.93
N ASP A 170 9.50 -2.70 -13.56
CA ASP A 170 10.39 -1.66 -13.04
C ASP A 170 10.20 -0.34 -13.78
N TYR A 171 10.69 0.73 -13.18
CA TYR A 171 10.68 2.05 -13.77
C TYR A 171 12.09 2.48 -14.12
N TYR A 172 12.31 2.72 -15.40
CA TYR A 172 13.51 3.38 -15.87
C TYR A 172 13.49 4.86 -15.48
N LEU A 173 14.63 5.34 -14.97
CA LEU A 173 14.82 6.73 -14.58
C LEU A 173 16.07 7.28 -15.23
N PHE A 174 15.96 8.48 -15.78
CA PHE A 174 17.11 9.21 -16.29
C PHE A 174 17.32 10.51 -15.49
N GLY A 175 18.52 11.02 -15.54
CA GLY A 175 18.94 12.22 -14.80
C GLY A 175 18.78 13.49 -15.61
N GLU A 176 18.29 14.56 -14.97
CA GLU A 176 18.41 15.92 -15.50
C GLU A 176 19.67 16.58 -14.93
N MET A 177 20.51 17.10 -15.80
CA MET A 177 21.78 17.71 -15.46
C MET A 177 21.68 19.23 -15.33
N ASP A 178 22.45 19.79 -14.41
CA ASP A 178 22.74 21.22 -14.37
C ASP A 178 23.83 21.58 -15.40
N PRO A 179 24.06 22.90 -15.69
CA PRO A 179 25.12 23.29 -16.59
C PRO A 179 26.55 22.90 -16.19
N ARG A 180 26.72 22.34 -14.99
CA ARG A 180 28.01 21.83 -14.47
C ARG A 180 28.17 20.31 -14.65
N GLY A 181 27.14 19.64 -15.21
CA GLY A 181 27.10 18.22 -15.42
C GLY A 181 26.73 17.38 -14.18
N ASN A 182 26.12 18.01 -13.14
CA ASN A 182 25.63 17.26 -12.00
C ASN A 182 24.17 16.88 -12.22
N VAL A 183 23.81 15.64 -11.93
CA VAL A 183 22.41 15.19 -11.91
C VAL A 183 21.69 15.83 -10.73
N THR A 184 20.70 16.64 -11.03
CA THR A 184 19.91 17.41 -10.04
C THR A 184 18.54 16.81 -9.78
N ARG A 185 17.99 16.09 -10.75
CA ARG A 185 16.70 15.40 -10.64
C ARG A 185 16.75 14.05 -11.34
N LEU A 186 15.96 13.10 -10.86
CA LEU A 186 15.63 11.86 -11.55
C LEU A 186 14.24 12.04 -12.15
N ILE A 187 14.10 11.69 -13.42
CA ILE A 187 12.86 11.85 -14.17
C ILE A 187 12.33 10.44 -14.49
N ARG A 188 11.03 10.24 -14.26
CA ARG A 188 10.24 9.16 -14.82
C ARG A 188 9.37 9.73 -15.92
N ASP A 189 9.59 9.26 -17.12
CA ASP A 189 8.76 9.55 -18.28
C ASP A 189 8.12 8.25 -18.75
N PHE A 190 6.82 8.22 -18.97
CA PHE A 190 6.10 6.99 -19.33
C PHE A 190 6.39 6.51 -20.76
N GLU A 191 6.86 7.42 -21.63
CA GLU A 191 7.27 7.10 -22.99
C GLU A 191 8.74 6.57 -23.05
N ILE A 192 9.51 6.71 -21.95
CA ILE A 192 10.92 6.33 -21.90
C ILE A 192 11.11 5.24 -20.84
N ASN A 193 11.14 4.00 -21.28
CA ASN A 193 11.15 2.81 -20.43
C ASN A 193 12.48 2.06 -20.42
N SER A 194 13.44 2.51 -21.24
CA SER A 194 14.77 1.91 -21.35
C SER A 194 15.82 2.94 -21.77
N ALA A 195 17.10 2.56 -21.65
CA ALA A 195 18.20 3.37 -22.20
C ALA A 195 18.09 3.54 -23.72
N SER A 196 17.54 2.52 -24.42
CA SER A 196 17.31 2.60 -25.87
C SER A 196 16.29 3.66 -26.22
N ASP A 197 15.19 3.75 -25.46
CA ASP A 197 14.15 4.79 -25.70
C ASP A 197 14.71 6.20 -25.45
N LEU A 198 15.62 6.33 -24.46
CA LEU A 198 16.31 7.60 -24.21
C LEU A 198 17.25 7.95 -25.38
N ASP A 199 17.96 6.97 -25.93
CA ASP A 199 18.80 7.17 -27.13
C ASP A 199 17.93 7.58 -28.35
N ASP A 200 16.76 6.96 -28.52
CA ASP A 200 15.81 7.34 -29.56
C ASP A 200 15.30 8.77 -29.37
N LEU A 201 14.99 9.19 -28.14
CA LEU A 201 14.65 10.58 -27.84
C LEU A 201 15.75 11.53 -28.29
N PHE A 202 17.02 11.19 -28.06
CA PHE A 202 18.17 12.01 -28.45
C PHE A 202 18.35 12.09 -29.98
N MET A 203 17.99 11.03 -30.72
CA MET A 203 18.04 11.06 -32.17
C MET A 203 17.06 12.07 -32.76
N TYR A 204 15.89 12.25 -32.13
CA TYR A 204 14.88 13.22 -32.58
C TYR A 204 15.08 14.62 -31.98
N ASN A 205 15.74 14.73 -30.82
CA ASN A 205 15.89 15.96 -30.06
C ASN A 205 17.34 16.09 -29.54
N SER A 206 18.29 16.36 -30.42
CA SER A 206 19.72 16.39 -30.11
C SER A 206 20.12 17.41 -29.03
N GLU A 207 19.32 18.47 -28.82
CA GLU A 207 19.54 19.46 -27.77
C GLU A 207 19.36 18.91 -26.36
N LEU A 208 18.62 17.80 -26.22
CA LEU A 208 18.37 17.17 -24.91
C LEU A 208 19.56 16.34 -24.40
N VAL A 209 20.51 15.99 -25.26
CA VAL A 209 21.75 15.25 -24.88
C VAL A 209 22.58 16.02 -23.83
N GLU A 210 22.53 17.36 -23.84
CA GLU A 210 23.20 18.21 -22.85
C GLU A 210 22.42 18.32 -21.52
N GLN A 211 21.12 17.95 -21.53
CA GLN A 211 20.23 18.13 -20.38
C GLN A 211 19.96 16.81 -19.65
N TYR A 212 19.89 15.69 -20.39
CA TYR A 212 19.52 14.41 -19.82
C TYR A 212 20.65 13.39 -19.95
N TYR A 213 20.67 12.47 -19.01
CA TYR A 213 21.72 11.45 -18.94
C TYR A 213 21.16 10.13 -18.40
N ASP A 214 21.54 9.01 -19.03
CA ASP A 214 21.29 7.70 -18.48
C ASP A 214 22.11 7.48 -17.20
N VAL A 215 21.44 7.37 -16.09
CA VAL A 215 22.06 7.13 -14.77
C VAL A 215 22.19 5.66 -14.42
N GLY A 216 21.72 4.75 -15.27
CA GLY A 216 21.73 3.30 -15.03
C GLY A 216 20.91 2.89 -13.80
N LEU A 217 19.85 3.64 -13.49
CA LEU A 217 18.99 3.38 -12.33
C LEU A 217 17.59 2.96 -12.76
N THR A 218 17.10 1.91 -12.12
CA THR A 218 15.71 1.50 -12.17
C THR A 218 15.12 1.46 -10.76
N TYR A 219 13.81 1.64 -10.66
CA TYR A 219 13.07 1.61 -9.40
C TYR A 219 11.92 0.64 -9.47
N LEU A 220 11.64 -0.02 -8.35
CA LEU A 220 10.49 -0.89 -8.20
C LEU A 220 9.42 -0.21 -7.34
N PRO A 221 8.14 -0.28 -7.73
CA PRO A 221 7.02 0.05 -6.85
C PRO A 221 7.06 -0.76 -5.54
N VAL A 222 6.57 -0.17 -4.45
CA VAL A 222 6.63 -0.82 -3.12
C VAL A 222 5.79 -2.10 -3.08
N SER A 223 4.72 -2.16 -3.85
CA SER A 223 3.82 -3.32 -3.98
C SER A 223 4.48 -4.56 -4.60
N ILE A 224 5.57 -4.41 -5.33
CA ILE A 224 6.25 -5.51 -6.05
C ILE A 224 6.70 -6.61 -5.10
N ALA A 225 7.38 -6.27 -4.01
CA ALA A 225 7.92 -7.29 -3.10
C ALA A 225 6.83 -8.19 -2.49
N PRO A 226 5.75 -7.65 -1.89
CA PRO A 226 4.66 -8.48 -1.41
C PRO A 226 3.88 -9.18 -2.54
N ALA A 227 3.80 -8.59 -3.74
CA ALA A 227 3.14 -9.22 -4.89
C ALA A 227 3.91 -10.45 -5.38
N ILE A 228 5.25 -10.38 -5.49
CA ILE A 228 6.09 -11.54 -5.80
C ILE A 228 5.85 -12.65 -4.79
N PHE A 229 5.88 -12.32 -3.48
CA PHE A 229 5.68 -13.32 -2.43
C PHE A 229 4.32 -14.01 -2.55
N ASN A 230 3.25 -13.23 -2.72
CA ASN A 230 1.90 -13.79 -2.86
C ASN A 230 1.75 -14.64 -4.12
N THR A 231 2.31 -14.20 -5.24
CA THR A 231 2.27 -14.92 -6.52
C THR A 231 3.01 -16.26 -6.43
N LEU A 232 4.25 -16.26 -5.94
CA LEU A 232 5.04 -17.48 -5.82
C LEU A 232 4.44 -18.46 -4.79
N ALA A 233 3.77 -17.97 -3.74
CA ALA A 233 3.06 -18.81 -2.79
C ALA A 233 1.82 -19.50 -3.39
N ALA A 234 1.22 -18.92 -4.43
CA ALA A 234 0.07 -19.50 -5.13
C ALA A 234 0.48 -20.47 -6.26
N LEU A 235 1.73 -20.43 -6.69
CA LEU A 235 2.24 -21.21 -7.81
C LEU A 235 3.08 -22.39 -7.32
N LYS A 236 2.90 -23.54 -7.96
CA LYS A 236 3.80 -24.68 -7.81
C LYS A 236 4.93 -24.55 -8.84
N VAL A 237 6.00 -23.85 -8.46
CA VAL A 237 7.11 -23.53 -9.34
C VAL A 237 8.36 -24.27 -8.89
N ASP A 238 9.06 -24.86 -9.86
CA ASP A 238 10.41 -25.36 -9.65
C ASP A 238 11.39 -24.17 -9.58
N MET A 239 11.91 -23.89 -8.40
CA MET A 239 12.79 -22.75 -8.16
C MET A 239 14.11 -22.85 -8.94
N ASP A 240 14.56 -24.07 -9.31
CA ASP A 240 15.78 -24.28 -10.12
C ASP A 240 15.57 -23.88 -11.60
N ARG A 241 14.31 -23.71 -12.02
CA ARG A 241 13.92 -23.33 -13.39
C ARG A 241 13.26 -21.95 -13.44
N LEU A 242 13.41 -21.15 -12.40
CA LEU A 242 12.85 -19.83 -12.28
C LEU A 242 13.95 -18.78 -12.35
N GLU A 243 13.78 -17.83 -13.27
CA GLU A 243 14.65 -16.65 -13.38
C GLU A 243 13.82 -15.39 -13.11
N VAL A 244 14.37 -14.48 -12.30
CA VAL A 244 13.72 -13.18 -11.99
C VAL A 244 14.49 -12.09 -12.71
N MET A 245 13.78 -11.23 -13.45
CA MET A 245 14.39 -10.12 -14.18
C MET A 245 13.48 -8.90 -14.24
N PRO A 246 14.04 -7.69 -14.33
CA PRO A 246 13.23 -6.48 -14.54
C PRO A 246 12.67 -6.44 -15.98
N ALA A 247 11.51 -5.82 -16.15
CA ALA A 247 10.84 -5.68 -17.45
C ALA A 247 11.66 -4.85 -18.44
N SER A 248 12.44 -3.89 -17.96
CA SER A 248 13.35 -3.08 -18.78
C SER A 248 14.48 -3.89 -19.48
N LEU A 249 14.77 -5.11 -19.03
CA LEU A 249 15.75 -6.01 -19.64
C LEU A 249 15.12 -7.15 -20.46
N LEU A 250 13.80 -7.22 -20.51
CA LEU A 250 13.08 -8.27 -21.25
C LEU A 250 13.26 -8.08 -22.75
N GLN A 251 13.58 -9.18 -23.45
CA GLN A 251 13.78 -9.17 -24.88
C GLN A 251 12.69 -9.98 -25.61
N ALA A 252 12.41 -9.65 -26.85
CA ALA A 252 11.43 -10.38 -27.67
C ALA A 252 11.73 -11.89 -27.76
N SER A 253 13.01 -12.30 -27.76
CA SER A 253 13.41 -13.71 -27.74
C SER A 253 12.97 -14.44 -26.46
N ASP A 254 12.88 -13.73 -25.33
CA ASP A 254 12.43 -14.31 -24.06
C ASP A 254 10.95 -14.70 -24.11
N LEU A 255 10.15 -13.89 -24.81
CA LEU A 255 8.72 -14.10 -25.00
C LEU A 255 8.38 -15.35 -25.83
N LEU A 256 9.34 -15.78 -26.65
CA LEU A 256 9.20 -16.98 -27.49
C LEU A 256 9.68 -18.26 -26.79
N SER A 257 10.61 -18.15 -25.84
CA SER A 257 11.34 -19.30 -25.32
C SER A 257 11.06 -19.63 -23.85
N ASN A 258 10.25 -18.81 -23.16
CA ASN A 258 9.99 -18.99 -21.73
C ASN A 258 8.49 -18.86 -21.41
N ASN A 259 8.04 -19.47 -20.31
CA ASN A 259 6.82 -19.01 -19.65
C ASN A 259 7.10 -17.65 -19.01
N ILE A 260 6.13 -16.76 -19.07
CA ILE A 260 6.25 -15.40 -18.54
C ILE A 260 5.26 -15.20 -17.38
N ILE A 261 5.77 -14.84 -16.23
CA ILE A 261 4.97 -14.32 -15.11
C ILE A 261 5.32 -12.85 -14.95
N TYR A 262 4.43 -11.97 -15.35
CA TYR A 262 4.62 -10.55 -15.12
C TYR A 262 4.02 -10.15 -13.78
N ILE A 263 4.77 -9.36 -12.99
CA ILE A 263 4.33 -8.79 -11.72
C ILE A 263 4.71 -7.31 -11.71
N GLY A 264 3.73 -6.43 -11.90
CA GLY A 264 4.01 -4.99 -11.96
C GLY A 264 2.78 -4.14 -12.18
N LEU A 265 2.98 -2.82 -12.23
CA LEU A 265 1.92 -1.90 -12.65
C LEU A 265 1.80 -1.90 -14.18
N PHE A 266 0.65 -1.49 -14.71
CA PHE A 266 0.47 -1.37 -16.17
C PHE A 266 1.54 -0.48 -16.80
N SER A 267 1.93 0.59 -16.12
CA SER A 267 2.99 1.52 -16.57
C SER A 267 4.42 0.92 -16.55
N GLY A 268 4.59 -0.31 -16.12
CA GLY A 268 5.87 -1.03 -16.11
C GLY A 268 5.90 -2.25 -17.03
N LEU A 269 4.86 -2.45 -17.89
CA LEU A 269 4.77 -3.60 -18.81
C LEU A 269 5.89 -3.65 -19.84
N SER A 270 6.45 -2.50 -20.24
CA SER A 270 7.46 -2.44 -21.29
C SER A 270 6.98 -3.14 -22.57
N ILE A 271 7.80 -3.97 -23.21
CA ILE A 271 7.42 -4.70 -24.44
C ILE A 271 6.24 -5.68 -24.26
N LEU A 272 5.81 -5.97 -23.04
CA LEU A 272 4.61 -6.79 -22.79
C LEU A 272 3.31 -6.02 -23.01
N GLU A 273 3.34 -4.69 -23.04
CA GLU A 273 2.15 -3.87 -23.18
C GLU A 273 1.38 -4.20 -24.46
N ASP A 274 2.07 -4.23 -25.60
CA ASP A 274 1.47 -4.55 -26.89
C ASP A 274 0.83 -5.97 -26.88
N ILE A 275 1.52 -6.95 -26.28
CA ILE A 275 1.03 -8.33 -26.22
C ILE A 275 -0.19 -8.46 -25.32
N VAL A 276 -0.17 -7.82 -24.16
CA VAL A 276 -1.26 -7.89 -23.20
C VAL A 276 -2.53 -7.23 -23.76
N PHE A 277 -2.40 -6.05 -24.34
CA PHE A 277 -3.56 -5.31 -24.87
C PHE A 277 -3.97 -5.73 -26.29
N GLU A 278 -3.17 -6.52 -27.01
CA GLU A 278 -3.61 -7.21 -28.23
C GLU A 278 -4.64 -8.30 -27.91
N VAL A 279 -4.53 -8.98 -26.76
CA VAL A 279 -5.43 -10.06 -26.37
C VAL A 279 -6.50 -9.65 -25.38
N SER A 280 -6.26 -8.61 -24.59
CA SER A 280 -7.21 -8.10 -23.59
C SER A 280 -8.47 -7.57 -24.22
N THR A 281 -9.61 -7.74 -23.52
CA THR A 281 -10.86 -7.04 -23.89
C THR A 281 -10.89 -5.60 -23.38
N LEU A 282 -9.89 -5.21 -22.62
CA LEU A 282 -9.69 -3.85 -22.10
C LEU A 282 -8.64 -3.10 -22.93
N GLU A 283 -8.77 -1.79 -22.97
CA GLU A 283 -7.78 -0.86 -23.54
C GLU A 283 -7.26 0.07 -22.45
N LEU A 284 -6.01 0.54 -22.59
CA LEU A 284 -5.51 1.64 -21.77
C LEU A 284 -6.21 2.93 -22.16
N GLY A 285 -6.55 3.75 -21.16
CA GLY A 285 -7.07 5.09 -21.37
C GLY A 285 -5.97 6.09 -21.73
N THR A 286 -6.21 7.35 -21.41
CA THR A 286 -5.23 8.43 -21.63
C THR A 286 -4.05 8.35 -20.67
N THR A 287 -4.20 7.61 -19.59
CA THR A 287 -3.16 7.38 -18.59
C THR A 287 -3.20 5.92 -18.12
N TYR A 288 -2.11 5.43 -17.53
CA TYR A 288 -2.03 4.08 -16.95
C TYR A 288 -2.93 3.88 -15.69
N ASP A 289 -3.64 4.89 -15.27
CA ASP A 289 -4.65 4.83 -14.20
C ASP A 289 -6.05 4.49 -14.70
N GLU A 290 -6.21 4.39 -16.03
CA GLU A 290 -7.48 4.23 -16.71
C GLU A 290 -7.48 2.95 -17.55
N LEU A 291 -8.50 2.12 -17.37
CA LEU A 291 -8.82 0.99 -18.25
C LEU A 291 -10.22 1.21 -18.84
N ILE A 292 -10.37 0.96 -20.11
CA ILE A 292 -11.63 1.14 -20.85
C ILE A 292 -12.07 -0.22 -21.37
N ASP A 293 -13.34 -0.57 -21.15
CA ASP A 293 -13.96 -1.68 -21.85
C ASP A 293 -14.69 -1.12 -23.09
N PRO A 294 -14.14 -1.31 -24.29
CA PRO A 294 -14.71 -0.76 -25.51
C PRO A 294 -16.07 -1.38 -25.88
N ASN A 295 -16.40 -2.57 -25.34
CA ASN A 295 -17.64 -3.27 -25.67
C ASN A 295 -18.85 -2.64 -24.99
N ASN A 296 -18.69 -2.11 -23.77
CA ASN A 296 -19.78 -1.53 -22.99
C ASN A 296 -19.55 -0.06 -22.61
N GLY A 297 -18.35 0.48 -22.89
CA GLY A 297 -17.97 1.85 -22.59
C GLY A 297 -17.68 2.11 -21.10
N ASN A 298 -17.50 1.07 -20.30
CA ASN A 298 -17.14 1.22 -18.89
C ASN A 298 -15.72 1.76 -18.77
N LEU A 299 -15.56 2.75 -17.90
CA LEU A 299 -14.28 3.34 -17.51
C LEU A 299 -13.93 2.91 -16.09
N TYR A 300 -12.80 2.24 -15.93
CA TYR A 300 -12.23 1.83 -14.65
C TYR A 300 -11.05 2.73 -14.33
N MET A 301 -11.29 3.80 -13.56
CA MET A 301 -10.28 4.82 -13.26
C MET A 301 -9.83 4.71 -11.82
N SER A 302 -8.52 4.56 -11.61
CA SER A 302 -7.92 4.59 -10.27
C SER A 302 -7.97 6.00 -9.66
N GLN A 303 -8.33 6.07 -8.40
CA GLN A 303 -8.33 7.28 -7.58
C GLN A 303 -7.15 7.29 -6.60
N ALA A 304 -6.36 6.22 -6.55
CA ALA A 304 -5.29 6.03 -5.56
C ALA A 304 -4.18 7.10 -5.65
N ALA A 305 -3.94 7.68 -6.83
CA ALA A 305 -2.97 8.76 -7.03
C ALA A 305 -3.51 10.15 -6.71
N SER A 306 -4.82 10.29 -6.44
CA SER A 306 -5.41 11.59 -6.17
C SER A 306 -4.99 12.14 -4.81
N ALA A 307 -4.93 13.47 -4.67
CA ALA A 307 -4.69 14.13 -3.39
C ALA A 307 -5.75 13.79 -2.33
N MET A 308 -6.91 13.29 -2.77
CA MET A 308 -7.99 12.86 -1.89
C MET A 308 -7.78 11.46 -1.31
N ALA A 309 -7.02 10.59 -1.98
CA ALA A 309 -6.74 9.23 -1.52
C ALA A 309 -6.05 9.20 -0.15
N SER A 310 -5.16 10.16 0.12
CA SER A 310 -4.48 10.28 1.42
C SER A 310 -5.39 10.71 2.58
N GLN A 311 -6.61 11.18 2.31
CA GLN A 311 -7.54 11.73 3.30
C GLN A 311 -8.90 11.02 3.36
N GLY A 312 -9.18 10.09 2.46
CA GLY A 312 -10.49 9.46 2.36
C GLY A 312 -10.50 8.11 1.68
N ASN A 313 -11.69 7.72 1.23
CA ASN A 313 -11.88 6.52 0.43
C ASN A 313 -11.35 6.77 -0.99
N TYR A 314 -10.80 5.71 -1.58
CA TYR A 314 -10.38 5.69 -2.98
C TYR A 314 -10.69 4.32 -3.60
N ILE A 315 -10.69 4.30 -4.93
CA ILE A 315 -10.81 3.07 -5.72
C ILE A 315 -9.48 2.87 -6.45
N ASP A 316 -9.04 1.62 -6.51
CA ASP A 316 -7.93 1.16 -7.32
C ASP A 316 -8.32 -0.12 -8.06
N TYR A 317 -7.54 -0.55 -9.06
CA TYR A 317 -7.86 -1.74 -9.84
C TYR A 317 -6.67 -2.68 -9.91
N GLY A 318 -6.97 -3.97 -9.68
CA GLY A 318 -6.03 -5.07 -9.84
C GLY A 318 -6.46 -5.98 -10.98
N TYR A 319 -5.49 -6.54 -11.69
CA TYR A 319 -5.71 -7.30 -12.90
C TYR A 319 -4.93 -8.60 -12.89
N ILE A 320 -5.58 -9.67 -13.31
CA ILE A 320 -4.97 -10.98 -13.55
C ILE A 320 -5.39 -11.43 -14.93
N ALA A 321 -4.42 -11.83 -15.76
CA ALA A 321 -4.72 -12.50 -17.02
C ALA A 321 -3.80 -13.70 -17.22
N THR A 322 -4.31 -14.72 -17.91
CA THR A 322 -3.52 -15.86 -18.34
C THR A 322 -3.92 -16.28 -19.74
N PHE A 323 -2.93 -16.54 -20.59
CA PHE A 323 -3.13 -16.91 -21.98
C PHE A 323 -1.90 -17.62 -22.55
N LYS A 324 -2.04 -18.23 -23.74
CA LYS A 324 -0.91 -18.82 -24.47
C LYS A 324 -0.18 -17.76 -25.27
N GLY A 325 1.13 -17.72 -25.12
CA GLY A 325 2.01 -16.87 -25.90
C GLY A 325 2.33 -17.45 -27.30
N PRO A 326 3.18 -16.74 -28.09
CA PRO A 326 3.43 -17.07 -29.51
C PRO A 326 3.97 -18.48 -29.75
N SER A 327 4.63 -19.09 -28.78
CA SER A 327 5.18 -20.46 -28.89
C SER A 327 4.37 -21.49 -28.09
N SER A 328 3.11 -21.20 -27.78
CA SER A 328 2.28 -21.99 -26.86
C SER A 328 2.83 -22.07 -25.43
N ASN A 329 3.77 -21.23 -25.07
CA ASN A 329 4.24 -20.99 -23.71
C ASN A 329 3.17 -20.26 -22.92
N GLN A 330 3.24 -20.30 -21.58
CA GLN A 330 2.22 -19.72 -20.73
C GLN A 330 2.61 -18.30 -20.29
N PHE A 331 1.65 -17.38 -20.45
CA PHE A 331 1.70 -16.05 -19.86
C PHE A 331 0.75 -15.99 -18.68
N LEU A 332 1.22 -15.42 -17.58
CA LEU A 332 0.45 -15.07 -16.39
C LEU A 332 0.80 -13.63 -16.01
N ILE A 333 -0.16 -12.74 -16.18
CA ILE A 333 -0.01 -11.31 -15.94
C ILE A 333 -0.69 -10.96 -14.62
N ILE A 334 0.06 -10.41 -13.68
CA ILE A 334 -0.46 -9.86 -12.44
C ILE A 334 -0.12 -8.38 -12.43
N SER A 335 -1.13 -7.55 -12.59
CA SER A 335 -0.95 -6.12 -12.75
C SER A 335 -1.90 -5.30 -11.86
N GLY A 336 -1.68 -4.00 -11.82
CA GLY A 336 -2.56 -3.06 -11.16
C GLY A 336 -2.39 -1.66 -11.76
N THR A 337 -3.41 -0.84 -11.62
CA THR A 337 -3.31 0.58 -11.97
C THR A 337 -2.38 1.30 -11.00
N ARG A 338 -2.43 0.93 -9.70
CA ARG A 338 -1.54 1.43 -8.64
C ARG A 338 -1.16 0.32 -7.65
N ASP A 339 -0.41 0.67 -6.63
CA ASP A 339 0.18 -0.26 -5.66
C ASP A 339 -0.83 -1.19 -4.97
N GLU A 340 -1.98 -0.66 -4.53
CA GLU A 340 -3.01 -1.47 -3.87
C GLU A 340 -3.68 -2.43 -4.86
N GLY A 341 -3.90 -1.99 -6.10
CA GLY A 341 -4.40 -2.83 -7.18
C GLY A 341 -3.51 -4.04 -7.41
N LEU A 342 -2.22 -3.83 -7.62
CA LEU A 342 -1.24 -4.90 -7.79
C LEU A 342 -1.18 -5.83 -6.59
N PHE A 343 -1.09 -5.27 -5.38
CA PHE A 343 -1.00 -6.07 -4.16
C PHE A 343 -2.21 -6.99 -3.98
N GLN A 344 -3.41 -6.45 -4.20
CA GLN A 344 -4.64 -7.24 -4.05
C GLN A 344 -4.80 -8.26 -5.19
N ALA A 345 -4.45 -7.92 -6.44
CA ALA A 345 -4.45 -8.89 -7.54
C ALA A 345 -3.57 -10.09 -7.22
N ALA A 346 -2.32 -9.86 -6.78
CA ALA A 346 -1.42 -10.93 -6.38
C ALA A 346 -1.96 -11.77 -5.21
N LYS A 347 -2.67 -11.14 -4.27
CA LYS A 347 -3.31 -11.83 -3.15
C LYS A 347 -4.49 -12.68 -3.58
N GLN A 348 -5.27 -12.24 -4.60
CA GLN A 348 -6.41 -13.01 -5.14
C GLN A 348 -5.97 -14.34 -5.76
N LEU A 349 -4.72 -14.48 -6.21
CA LEU A 349 -4.19 -15.77 -6.67
C LEU A 349 -4.20 -16.86 -5.59
N GLN A 350 -4.34 -16.51 -4.32
CA GLN A 350 -4.46 -17.47 -3.23
C GLN A 350 -5.92 -17.88 -2.96
N ASP A 351 -6.91 -17.22 -3.60
CA ASP A 351 -8.31 -17.63 -3.50
C ASP A 351 -8.54 -18.90 -4.32
N PRO A 352 -9.07 -19.98 -3.71
CA PRO A 352 -9.32 -21.25 -4.42
C PRO A 352 -10.22 -21.11 -5.66
N ASN A 353 -11.19 -20.19 -5.64
CA ASN A 353 -12.10 -19.99 -6.77
C ASN A 353 -11.35 -19.35 -7.94
N ILE A 354 -10.48 -18.37 -7.66
CA ILE A 354 -9.64 -17.74 -8.67
C ILE A 354 -8.63 -18.75 -9.25
N GLN A 355 -8.03 -19.59 -8.40
CA GLN A 355 -7.14 -20.65 -8.86
C GLN A 355 -7.82 -21.63 -9.79
N VAL A 356 -9.06 -22.02 -9.52
CA VAL A 356 -9.84 -22.90 -10.43
C VAL A 356 -10.03 -22.23 -11.80
N ILE A 357 -10.48 -20.97 -11.83
CA ILE A 357 -10.67 -20.23 -13.08
C ILE A 357 -9.38 -20.19 -13.89
N ILE A 358 -8.26 -19.86 -13.27
CA ILE A 358 -6.96 -19.74 -13.94
C ILE A 358 -6.47 -21.13 -14.40
N SER A 359 -6.55 -22.16 -13.54
CA SER A 359 -6.07 -23.51 -13.90
C SER A 359 -6.87 -24.13 -15.01
N ASP A 360 -8.19 -23.98 -15.02
CA ASP A 360 -9.05 -24.49 -16.10
C ASP A 360 -8.68 -23.86 -17.44
N THR A 361 -8.43 -22.55 -17.43
CA THR A 361 -7.98 -21.81 -18.62
C THR A 361 -6.58 -22.24 -19.08
N MET A 362 -5.63 -22.44 -18.16
CA MET A 362 -4.26 -22.87 -18.53
C MET A 362 -4.24 -24.25 -19.21
N ASN A 363 -5.22 -25.09 -18.91
CA ASN A 363 -5.36 -26.42 -19.53
C ASN A 363 -6.01 -26.37 -20.93
N ASP A 364 -6.66 -25.26 -21.30
CA ASP A 364 -7.19 -25.04 -22.65
C ASP A 364 -6.08 -24.48 -23.55
N SER A 365 -6.04 -24.98 -24.81
CA SER A 365 -4.94 -24.62 -25.72
C SER A 365 -5.15 -23.29 -26.47
N VAL A 366 -6.37 -22.74 -26.45
CA VAL A 366 -6.74 -21.60 -27.31
C VAL A 366 -7.33 -20.43 -26.56
N ILE A 367 -7.90 -20.66 -25.36
CA ILE A 367 -8.63 -19.67 -24.61
C ILE A 367 -7.74 -19.13 -23.49
N GLY A 368 -7.72 -17.81 -23.34
CA GLY A 368 -7.20 -17.12 -22.16
C GLY A 368 -8.34 -16.62 -21.29
N THR A 369 -8.02 -16.12 -20.10
CA THR A 369 -8.97 -15.41 -19.23
C THR A 369 -8.33 -14.19 -18.61
N GLU A 370 -9.14 -13.18 -18.40
CA GLU A 370 -8.76 -12.00 -17.63
C GLU A 370 -9.78 -11.71 -16.55
N LEU A 371 -9.28 -11.20 -15.44
CA LEU A 371 -10.03 -10.86 -14.23
C LEU A 371 -9.65 -9.45 -13.79
N LEU A 372 -10.65 -8.58 -13.63
CA LEU A 372 -10.45 -7.24 -13.09
C LEU A 372 -11.10 -7.15 -11.71
N PHE A 373 -10.33 -6.71 -10.73
CA PHE A 373 -10.77 -6.51 -9.37
C PHE A 373 -10.82 -5.02 -9.06
N GLN A 374 -11.93 -4.57 -8.48
CA GLN A 374 -12.01 -3.24 -7.88
C GLN A 374 -11.60 -3.34 -6.41
N ILE A 375 -10.67 -2.50 -6.01
CA ILE A 375 -10.17 -2.40 -4.65
C ILE A 375 -10.70 -1.11 -4.02
N ASN A 376 -11.40 -1.27 -2.91
CA ASN A 376 -11.83 -0.13 -2.10
C ASN A 376 -10.81 0.09 -1.00
N GLY A 377 -10.22 1.27 -0.93
CA GLY A 377 -9.21 1.65 0.05
C GLY A 377 -9.60 2.86 0.89
N PHE A 378 -8.94 3.00 2.03
CA PHE A 378 -9.02 4.19 2.89
C PHE A 378 -7.63 4.56 3.37
N ALA A 379 -7.21 5.77 3.12
CA ALA A 379 -5.84 6.23 3.36
C ALA A 379 -4.82 5.27 2.71
N ASN A 380 -4.03 4.54 3.46
CA ASN A 380 -3.02 3.60 2.96
C ASN A 380 -3.42 2.13 3.21
N THR A 381 -4.72 1.83 3.30
CA THR A 381 -5.19 0.48 3.66
C THR A 381 -6.31 0.05 2.74
N SER A 382 -6.20 -1.16 2.18
CA SER A 382 -7.30 -1.80 1.46
C SER A 382 -8.37 -2.25 2.45
N LEU A 383 -9.63 -1.95 2.12
CA LEU A 383 -10.82 -2.36 2.88
C LEU A 383 -11.45 -3.64 2.29
N GLY A 384 -11.15 -3.97 1.05
CA GLY A 384 -11.65 -5.14 0.36
C GLY A 384 -11.44 -5.06 -1.15
N SER A 385 -11.60 -6.19 -1.82
CA SER A 385 -11.55 -6.32 -3.27
C SER A 385 -12.76 -7.09 -3.76
N GLU A 386 -13.26 -6.71 -4.93
CA GLU A 386 -14.42 -7.31 -5.60
C GLU A 386 -14.06 -7.61 -7.05
N LEU A 387 -14.41 -8.80 -7.55
CA LEU A 387 -14.27 -9.13 -8.97
C LEU A 387 -15.36 -8.37 -9.75
N VAL A 388 -14.96 -7.41 -10.57
CA VAL A 388 -15.90 -6.55 -11.33
C VAL A 388 -15.99 -6.93 -12.80
N MET A 389 -15.02 -7.69 -13.33
CA MET A 389 -15.05 -8.20 -14.71
C MET A 389 -14.31 -9.53 -14.79
N GLN A 390 -14.87 -10.44 -15.55
CA GLN A 390 -14.24 -11.67 -16.03
C GLN A 390 -14.57 -11.83 -17.49
N SER A 391 -13.54 -11.99 -18.33
CA SER A 391 -13.69 -12.16 -19.77
C SER A 391 -12.80 -13.29 -20.27
N GLU A 392 -13.23 -13.96 -21.34
CA GLU A 392 -12.41 -14.88 -22.11
C GLU A 392 -11.52 -14.07 -23.08
N LEU A 393 -10.29 -14.50 -23.24
CA LEU A 393 -9.31 -13.89 -24.14
C LEU A 393 -9.10 -14.77 -25.38
N ASP A 394 -9.09 -14.17 -26.54
CA ASP A 394 -8.71 -14.86 -27.79
C ASP A 394 -7.23 -14.55 -28.12
N ALA A 395 -6.36 -15.49 -27.76
CA ALA A 395 -4.93 -15.40 -28.06
C ALA A 395 -4.55 -16.02 -29.43
N SER A 396 -5.51 -16.36 -30.28
CA SER A 396 -5.24 -17.00 -31.57
C SER A 396 -4.39 -16.14 -32.52
N ASN A 397 -4.47 -14.80 -32.38
CA ASN A 397 -3.66 -13.87 -33.18
C ASN A 397 -2.17 -13.94 -32.80
N LEU A 398 -1.82 -14.32 -31.60
CA LEU A 398 -0.42 -14.46 -31.17
C LEU A 398 0.23 -15.75 -31.66
N LEU A 399 -0.56 -16.73 -32.10
CA LEU A 399 -0.09 -18.05 -32.55
C LEU A 399 0.20 -18.11 -34.05
N ASN A 400 -0.05 -17.03 -34.80
CA ASN A 400 0.16 -16.90 -36.24
C ASN A 400 1.43 -16.06 -36.51
#